data_dd22e34a70b8af58e8f7b91ed78b841d
#
_entry.id   dd22e34a70b8af58e8f7b91ed78b841d
#
_cell.length_a   1.000
_cell.length_b   1.000
_cell.length_c   1.000
_cell.angle_alpha   90.00
_cell.angle_beta   90.00
_cell.angle_gamma   90.00
#
_symmetry.space_group_name_H-M   'P 1'
#
loop_
_entity.id
_entity.type
_entity.pdbx_description
1 polymer ?
#
loop_
_entity_poly.entity_id
_entity_poly.type
_entity_poly.pdbx_seq_one_letter_code
_entity_poly.pdbx_strand_id
1 'polypeptide(L)' 'MPLVYDDRFVLRDIAGNPLSYARYALRRDTGTFEYGTTDRLGYTHLLASVRHAENITIYLAE' A
#
# COMPACT_ATOMS: atom_id res chain seq x y z
N MET A 1 -0.86 25.06 -9.24
CA MET A 1 -1.19 24.14 -8.13
C MET A 1 -0.29 22.93 -8.19
N PRO A 2 0.39 22.59 -7.09
CA PRO A 2 1.25 21.41 -7.10
C PRO A 2 0.40 20.15 -7.23
N LEU A 3 0.95 19.16 -7.95
CA LEU A 3 0.36 17.84 -8.02
C LEU A 3 0.62 17.09 -6.72
N VAL A 4 -0.39 16.40 -6.23
CA VAL A 4 -0.26 15.50 -5.10
C VAL A 4 -0.71 14.12 -5.53
N TYR A 5 -0.16 13.10 -4.90
CA TYR A 5 -0.47 11.71 -5.22
C TYR A 5 -1.17 11.07 -4.02
N ASP A 6 -2.40 10.61 -4.25
CA ASP A 6 -3.14 9.78 -3.32
C ASP A 6 -3.22 8.40 -3.93
N ASP A 7 -2.64 7.42 -3.28
CA ASP A 7 -2.53 6.11 -3.88
C ASP A 7 -2.84 5.00 -2.88
N ARG A 8 -3.33 3.90 -3.42
CA ARG A 8 -3.50 2.67 -2.68
C ARG A 8 -3.21 1.51 -3.61
N PHE A 9 -2.88 0.35 -3.03
CA PHE A 9 -2.50 -0.82 -3.79
C PHE A 9 -3.49 -1.94 -3.56
N VAL A 10 -3.61 -2.82 -4.56
CA VAL A 10 -4.34 -4.07 -4.42
C VAL A 10 -3.31 -5.17 -4.26
N LEU A 11 -3.36 -5.89 -3.16
CA LEU A 11 -2.45 -7.01 -2.91
C LEU A 11 -3.09 -8.28 -3.42
N ARG A 12 -2.33 -9.03 -4.22
CA ARG A 12 -2.80 -10.27 -4.84
C ARG A 12 -1.83 -11.40 -4.58
N ASP A 13 -2.34 -12.62 -4.55
CA ASP A 13 -1.48 -13.79 -4.49
C ASP A 13 -0.91 -14.11 -5.89
N ILE A 14 -0.09 -15.15 -5.97
CA ILE A 14 0.57 -15.51 -7.23
C ILE A 14 -0.42 -15.94 -8.31
N ALA A 15 -1.61 -16.39 -7.92
CA ALA A 15 -2.67 -16.78 -8.85
C ALA A 15 -3.53 -15.59 -9.28
N GLY A 16 -3.27 -14.40 -8.75
CA GLY A 16 -3.99 -13.18 -9.09
C GLY A 16 -5.22 -12.90 -8.23
N ASN A 17 -5.48 -13.71 -7.20
CA ASN A 17 -6.60 -13.50 -6.30
C ASN A 17 -6.29 -12.42 -5.28
N PRO A 18 -7.25 -11.54 -4.94
CA PRO A 18 -7.01 -10.52 -3.94
C PRO A 18 -6.76 -11.13 -2.56
N LEU A 19 -5.82 -10.54 -1.83
CA LEU A 19 -5.52 -10.94 -0.46
C LEU A 19 -6.42 -10.16 0.48
N SER A 20 -7.55 -10.78 0.88
CA SER A 20 -8.53 -10.14 1.76
C SER A 20 -8.05 -10.17 3.21
N TYR A 21 -8.21 -9.05 3.90
CA TYR A 21 -7.91 -8.91 5.33
C TYR A 21 -6.49 -9.36 5.68
N ALA A 22 -5.54 -9.15 4.77
CA ALA A 22 -4.14 -9.47 4.98
C ALA A 22 -3.42 -8.31 5.66
N ARG A 23 -2.61 -8.61 6.66
CA ARG A 23 -1.80 -7.58 7.31
C ARG A 23 -0.54 -7.31 6.50
N TYR A 24 -0.17 -6.05 6.45
CA TYR A 24 0.97 -5.61 5.65
C TYR A 24 1.71 -4.46 6.31
N ALA A 25 2.92 -4.22 5.85
CA ALA A 25 3.68 -3.03 6.17
C ALA A 25 4.13 -2.39 4.87
N LEU A 26 4.03 -1.08 4.78
CA LEU A 26 4.54 -0.30 3.66
C LEU A 26 5.77 0.45 4.13
N ARG A 27 6.83 0.39 3.35
CA ARG A 27 8.00 1.22 3.57
C ARG A 27 8.01 2.30 2.50
N ARG A 28 7.97 3.54 2.93
CA ARG A 28 8.01 4.69 2.04
C ARG A 28 9.47 5.02 1.69
N ASP A 29 9.63 5.80 0.63
CA ASP A 29 10.94 6.22 0.13
C ASP A 29 11.77 6.92 1.21
N THR A 30 11.09 7.61 2.12
CA THR A 30 11.73 8.28 3.25
C THR A 30 12.22 7.32 4.33
N GLY A 31 11.89 6.02 4.23
CA GLY A 31 12.19 5.03 5.25
C GLY A 31 11.13 4.86 6.30
N THR A 32 10.06 5.63 6.23
CA THR A 32 8.93 5.53 7.17
C THR A 32 8.08 4.30 6.86
N PHE A 33 7.66 3.59 7.91
CA PHE A 33 6.77 2.45 7.78
C PHE A 33 5.34 2.83 8.12
N GLU A 34 4.39 2.26 7.38
CA GLU A 34 2.97 2.35 7.68
C GLU A 34 2.41 0.94 7.70
N TYR A 35 1.54 0.65 8.66
CA TYR A 35 0.99 -0.70 8.85
C TYR A 35 -0.52 -0.67 8.63
N GLY A 36 -1.05 -1.76 8.10
CA GLY A 36 -2.48 -1.85 7.88
C GLY A 36 -2.93 -3.27 7.59
N THR A 37 -4.22 -3.39 7.33
CA THR A 37 -4.86 -4.64 6.92
C THR A 37 -5.68 -4.34 5.68
N THR A 38 -5.56 -5.20 4.65
CA THR A 38 -6.33 -5.02 3.43
C THR A 38 -7.83 -5.20 3.72
N ASP A 39 -8.64 -4.64 2.84
CA ASP A 39 -10.08 -4.87 2.89
C ASP A 39 -10.44 -6.20 2.20
N ARG A 40 -11.73 -6.43 2.01
CA ARG A 40 -12.22 -7.66 1.38
C ARG A 40 -11.70 -7.84 -0.04
N LEU A 41 -11.45 -6.74 -0.74
CA LEU A 41 -10.99 -6.75 -2.13
C LEU A 41 -9.48 -6.66 -2.26
N GLY A 42 -8.74 -6.70 -1.16
CA GLY A 42 -7.29 -6.68 -1.15
C GLY A 42 -6.68 -5.28 -1.21
N TYR A 43 -7.46 -4.23 -1.06
CA TYR A 43 -6.94 -2.85 -1.10
C TYR A 43 -6.24 -2.48 0.19
N THR A 44 -5.12 -1.78 0.04
CA THR A 44 -4.45 -1.12 1.18
C THR A 44 -5.17 0.18 1.52
N HIS A 45 -4.79 0.81 2.63
CA HIS A 45 -5.27 2.15 2.95
C HIS A 45 -4.73 3.16 1.93
N LEU A 46 -5.41 4.29 1.81
CA LEU A 46 -4.91 5.40 1.00
C LEU A 46 -3.66 5.97 1.67
N LEU A 47 -2.60 6.09 0.89
CA LEU A 47 -1.39 6.73 1.37
C LEU A 47 -1.61 8.25 1.43
N ALA A 48 -0.95 8.88 2.40
CA ALA A 48 -1.01 10.32 2.49
C ALA A 48 -0.49 10.97 1.21
N SER A 49 -1.11 12.08 0.82
CA SER A 49 -0.71 12.80 -0.38
C SER A 49 0.74 13.26 -0.29
N VAL A 50 1.45 13.10 -1.40
CA VAL A 50 2.83 13.58 -1.54
C VAL A 50 2.93 14.41 -2.81
N ARG A 51 3.93 15.25 -2.90
CA ARG A 51 4.09 16.14 -4.05
C ARG A 51 4.65 15.46 -5.28
N HIS A 52 5.21 14.30 -5.11
CA HIS A 52 5.78 13.52 -6.21
C HIS A 52 5.60 12.05 -5.92
N ALA A 53 5.64 11.25 -6.99
CA ALA A 53 5.58 9.80 -6.85
C ALA A 53 6.82 9.30 -6.11
N GLU A 54 6.63 8.28 -5.30
CA GLU A 54 7.71 7.68 -4.54
C GLU A 54 7.70 6.16 -4.69
N ASN A 55 8.84 5.56 -4.42
CA ASN A 55 8.94 4.10 -4.42
C ASN A 55 8.41 3.55 -3.09
N ILE A 56 7.53 2.58 -3.19
CA ILE A 56 6.91 1.95 -2.04
C ILE A 56 7.27 0.46 -2.05
N THR A 57 7.75 -0.04 -0.92
CA THR A 57 7.98 -1.47 -0.74
C THR A 57 6.92 -2.02 0.19
N ILE A 58 6.30 -3.14 -0.21
CA ILE A 58 5.22 -3.75 0.56
C ILE A 58 5.70 -5.08 1.11
N TYR A 59 5.52 -5.26 2.41
CA TYR A 59 5.84 -6.50 3.12
C TYR A 59 4.55 -7.10 3.64
N LEU A 60 4.35 -8.39 3.41
CA LEU A 60 3.19 -9.11 3.93
C LEU A 60 3.56 -9.78 5.24
N ALA A 61 2.67 -9.70 6.22
CA ALA A 61 2.83 -10.45 7.46
C ALA A 61 2.49 -11.91 7.22
N GLU A 62 3.23 -12.79 7.81
CA GLU A 62 2.97 -14.22 7.77
C GLU A 62 2.14 -14.68 8.96
#